data_c9227c5752472bba68b72e0f26bceb25
#
_entry.id   c9227c5752472bba68b72e0f26bceb25
#
_cell.length_a   1.000
_cell.length_b   1.000
_cell.length_c   1.000
_cell.angle_alpha   90.00
_cell.angle_beta   90.00
_cell.angle_gamma   90.00
#
_symmetry.space_group_name_H-M   'P 1'
#
loop_
_entity.id
_entity.type
_entity.pdbx_description
1 polymer ?
#
loop_
_entity_poly.entity_id
_entity_poly.type
_entity_poly.pdbx_seq_one_letter_code
_entity_poly.pdbx_strand_id
1 'polypeptide(L)'
;MAQKKRLQISLAPYSTELTKVLAHKLSHAKPLSDLLTGEGAKTNAIPQDLVVDVDALARATSLGDKPSSVDMLFGCTNNLIQLVECKYRVGGKKRDRKSLTPPTKRELENKVSDTKQLLSRKDLGAGFAPVLLLLFSDRHIEQARAWVNDYNAGKKTPLYKEMTTTDFLDTFFHP
;
A
#
# COMPACT_ATOMS: atom_id res chain seq x y z
N MET A 1 -35.53 2.25 -6.91
CA MET A 1 -34.10 2.50 -7.14
C MET A 1 -33.29 1.35 -6.55
N ALA A 2 -32.64 0.57 -7.36
CA ALA A 2 -31.79 -0.53 -6.87
C ALA A 2 -30.53 0.07 -6.22
N GLN A 3 -30.39 -0.08 -4.92
CA GLN A 3 -29.11 0.17 -4.24
C GLN A 3 -28.08 -0.77 -4.87
N LYS A 4 -27.14 -0.20 -5.66
CA LYS A 4 -25.97 -0.94 -6.09
C LYS A 4 -25.25 -1.42 -4.83
N LYS A 5 -25.34 -2.73 -4.51
CA LYS A 5 -24.52 -3.36 -3.49
C LYS A 5 -23.07 -3.02 -3.81
N ARG A 6 -22.46 -2.14 -3.01
CA ARG A 6 -21.01 -1.96 -3.03
C ARG A 6 -20.41 -3.33 -2.75
N LEU A 7 -19.66 -3.86 -3.69
CA LEU A 7 -18.88 -5.07 -3.46
C LEU A 7 -17.94 -4.78 -2.28
N GLN A 8 -18.20 -5.48 -1.19
CA GLN A 8 -17.41 -5.32 0.04
C GLN A 8 -16.05 -5.97 -0.21
N ILE A 9 -14.98 -5.15 -0.12
CA ILE A 9 -13.62 -5.66 -0.21
C ILE A 9 -13.36 -6.46 1.07
N SER A 10 -13.07 -7.74 0.93
CA SER A 10 -12.63 -8.58 2.05
C SER A 10 -11.12 -8.38 2.25
N LEU A 11 -10.74 -7.79 3.39
CA LEU A 11 -9.36 -7.62 3.81
C LEU A 11 -9.07 -8.60 4.94
N ALA A 12 -7.95 -9.32 4.85
CA ALA A 12 -7.52 -10.26 5.90
C ALA A 12 -6.46 -9.59 6.80
N PRO A 13 -6.43 -9.91 8.11
CA PRO A 13 -5.44 -9.38 9.04
C PRO A 13 -4.00 -9.69 8.64
N TYR A 14 -3.07 -8.92 9.19
CA TYR A 14 -1.63 -9.14 9.10
C TYR A 14 -1.25 -10.52 9.61
N SER A 15 -0.34 -11.19 8.90
CA SER A 15 0.28 -12.46 9.29
C SER A 15 1.75 -12.26 9.62
N THR A 16 2.12 -12.44 10.88
CA THR A 16 3.52 -12.43 11.31
C THR A 16 4.32 -13.51 10.63
N GLU A 17 3.78 -14.73 10.54
CA GLU A 17 4.50 -15.87 9.95
C GLU A 17 4.78 -15.67 8.48
N LEU A 18 3.76 -15.33 7.67
CA LEU A 18 3.96 -15.08 6.25
C LEU A 18 4.89 -13.90 6.01
N THR A 19 4.75 -12.81 6.78
CA THR A 19 5.61 -11.64 6.63
C THR A 19 7.08 -11.97 6.96
N LYS A 20 7.36 -12.78 7.96
CA LYS A 20 8.72 -13.26 8.25
C LYS A 20 9.31 -14.05 7.09
N VAL A 21 8.54 -14.92 6.45
CA VAL A 21 8.97 -15.65 5.26
C VAL A 21 9.30 -14.70 4.12
N LEU A 22 8.43 -13.73 3.85
CA LEU A 22 8.66 -12.71 2.82
C LEU A 22 9.90 -11.86 3.13
N ALA A 23 10.05 -11.40 4.36
CA ALA A 23 11.21 -10.63 4.81
C ALA A 23 12.52 -11.42 4.65
N HIS A 24 12.52 -12.70 4.96
CA HIS A 24 13.68 -13.58 4.76
C HIS A 24 14.04 -13.71 3.27
N LYS A 25 13.05 -13.93 2.41
CA LYS A 25 13.25 -14.09 0.96
C LYS A 25 13.66 -12.79 0.25
N LEU A 26 13.20 -11.65 0.72
CA LEU A 26 13.37 -10.34 0.07
C LEU A 26 14.45 -9.48 0.73
N SER A 27 14.89 -9.79 1.95
CA SER A 27 16.01 -9.15 2.67
C SER A 27 15.89 -7.65 2.93
N HIS A 28 14.70 -7.09 2.96
CA HIS A 28 14.47 -5.66 3.22
C HIS A 28 13.38 -5.45 4.27
N ALA A 29 13.47 -6.21 5.37
CA ALA A 29 12.56 -6.06 6.50
C ALA A 29 12.80 -4.73 7.22
N LYS A 30 11.71 -4.09 7.63
CA LYS A 30 11.72 -2.84 8.37
C LYS A 30 10.56 -2.82 9.36
N PRO A 31 10.72 -2.25 10.57
CA PRO A 31 9.58 -2.01 11.44
C PRO A 31 8.55 -1.11 10.78
N LEU A 32 7.27 -1.44 10.93
CA LEU A 32 6.17 -0.67 10.36
C LEU A 32 6.21 0.79 10.82
N SER A 33 6.53 1.02 12.10
CA SER A 33 6.68 2.37 12.67
C SER A 33 7.72 3.20 11.92
N ASP A 34 8.86 2.63 11.62
CA ASP A 34 9.96 3.33 10.93
C ASP A 34 9.58 3.64 9.48
N LEU A 35 8.92 2.69 8.81
CA LEU A 35 8.49 2.89 7.43
C LEU A 35 7.42 3.99 7.35
N LEU A 36 6.34 3.88 8.11
CA LEU A 36 5.24 4.85 8.05
C LEU A 36 5.69 6.25 8.49
N THR A 37 6.52 6.35 9.53
CA THR A 37 7.08 7.64 9.97
C THR A 37 7.98 8.23 8.89
N GLY A 38 8.81 7.42 8.26
CA GLY A 38 9.66 7.81 7.12
C GLY A 38 8.84 8.34 5.94
N GLU A 39 7.69 7.75 5.67
CA GLU A 39 6.75 8.19 4.64
C GLU A 39 5.93 9.43 5.03
N GLY A 40 5.96 9.84 6.27
CA GLY A 40 5.34 11.08 6.74
C GLY A 40 4.07 10.90 7.56
N ALA A 41 3.79 9.68 8.04
CA ALA A 41 2.71 9.46 9.00
C ALA A 41 2.99 10.22 10.31
N LYS A 42 1.95 10.83 10.85
CA LYS A 42 2.00 11.59 12.11
C LYS A 42 1.22 10.93 13.24
N THR A 43 0.95 9.65 13.10
CA THR A 43 0.20 8.86 14.07
C THR A 43 1.15 8.35 15.16
N ASN A 44 0.74 8.46 16.43
CA ASN A 44 1.45 7.88 17.57
C ASN A 44 1.13 6.39 17.70
N ALA A 45 2.00 5.66 18.42
CA ALA A 45 1.77 4.25 18.76
C ALA A 45 1.61 3.31 17.54
N ILE A 46 2.44 3.50 16.51
CA ILE A 46 2.51 2.57 15.39
C ILE A 46 3.21 1.28 15.85
N PRO A 47 2.65 0.08 15.57
CA PRO A 47 3.27 -1.19 15.92
C PRO A 47 4.68 -1.38 15.33
N GLN A 48 5.49 -2.19 16.01
CA GLN A 48 6.85 -2.55 15.58
C GLN A 48 6.89 -3.81 14.69
N ASP A 49 5.72 -4.29 14.25
CA ASP A 49 5.63 -5.43 13.35
C ASP A 49 6.45 -5.21 12.09
N LEU A 50 7.05 -6.28 11.57
CA LEU A 50 7.87 -6.20 10.38
C LEU A 50 7.02 -6.07 9.13
N VAL A 51 7.50 -5.28 8.19
CA VAL A 51 7.02 -5.22 6.80
C VAL A 51 8.22 -5.27 5.88
N VAL A 52 8.01 -5.47 4.59
CA VAL A 52 9.08 -5.37 3.59
C VAL A 52 9.06 -3.98 2.96
N ASP A 53 10.18 -3.28 3.04
CA ASP A 53 10.43 -2.00 2.35
C ASP A 53 10.72 -2.28 0.87
N VAL A 54 9.69 -2.17 0.04
CA VAL A 54 9.78 -2.49 -1.40
C VAL A 54 10.60 -1.45 -2.15
N ASP A 55 10.55 -0.22 -1.71
CA ASP A 55 11.29 0.88 -2.30
C ASP A 55 12.81 0.68 -2.10
N ALA A 56 13.23 0.24 -0.92
CA ALA A 56 14.61 -0.14 -0.64
C ALA A 56 15.04 -1.36 -1.47
N LEU A 57 14.17 -2.39 -1.59
CA LEU A 57 14.42 -3.56 -2.41
C LEU A 57 14.60 -3.18 -3.89
N ALA A 58 13.74 -2.32 -4.43
CA ALA A 58 13.83 -1.86 -5.80
C ALA A 58 15.14 -1.11 -6.08
N ARG A 59 15.56 -0.25 -5.15
CA ARG A 59 16.86 0.45 -5.25
C ARG A 59 18.05 -0.50 -5.22
N ALA A 60 18.01 -1.51 -4.37
CA ALA A 60 19.11 -2.46 -4.20
C ALA A 60 19.29 -3.41 -5.39
N THR A 61 18.22 -3.69 -6.13
CA THR A 61 18.21 -4.67 -7.24
C THR A 61 18.31 -4.05 -8.63
N SER A 62 18.15 -2.74 -8.77
CA SER A 62 18.26 -2.08 -10.08
C SER A 62 19.70 -1.72 -10.42
N LEU A 63 20.10 -2.02 -11.66
CA LEU A 63 21.42 -1.67 -12.24
C LEU A 63 21.38 -0.33 -13.01
N GLY A 64 20.26 0.36 -13.00
CA GLY A 64 20.03 1.61 -13.72
C GLY A 64 18.94 2.43 -13.01
N ASP A 65 18.01 2.97 -13.77
CA ASP A 65 16.87 3.66 -13.21
C ASP A 65 16.04 2.74 -12.30
N LYS A 66 15.76 3.18 -11.10
CA LYS A 66 14.93 2.44 -10.17
C LYS A 66 13.55 2.20 -10.77
N PRO A 67 13.06 0.94 -10.79
CA PRO A 67 11.69 0.67 -11.24
C PRO A 67 10.68 1.38 -10.33
N SER A 68 9.54 1.73 -10.88
CA SER A 68 8.42 2.20 -10.09
C SER A 68 7.99 1.09 -9.13
N SER A 69 7.82 1.40 -7.86
CA SER A 69 7.46 0.42 -6.83
C SER A 69 6.47 0.99 -5.84
N VAL A 70 5.69 0.11 -5.21
CA VAL A 70 4.93 0.47 -4.01
C VAL A 70 5.89 0.65 -2.83
N ASP A 71 5.42 1.27 -1.76
CA ASP A 71 6.29 1.56 -0.61
C ASP A 71 6.56 0.33 0.24
N MET A 72 5.53 -0.48 0.51
CA MET A 72 5.69 -1.69 1.33
C MET A 72 4.77 -2.83 0.93
N LEU A 73 5.12 -4.03 1.44
CA LEU A 73 4.26 -5.20 1.41
C LEU A 73 4.34 -5.96 2.74
N PHE A 74 3.31 -6.75 2.99
CA PHE A 74 3.28 -7.72 4.09
C PHE A 74 2.35 -8.90 3.76
N GLY A 75 2.48 -9.97 4.51
CA GLY A 75 1.62 -11.15 4.40
C GLY A 75 0.33 -11.01 5.22
N CYS A 76 -0.76 -11.56 4.71
CA CYS A 76 -2.05 -11.65 5.39
C CYS A 76 -2.41 -13.08 5.77
N THR A 77 -3.31 -13.25 6.73
CA THR A 77 -3.74 -14.56 7.25
C THR A 77 -4.42 -15.45 6.22
N ASN A 78 -4.91 -14.88 5.12
CA ASN A 78 -5.47 -15.60 3.97
C ASN A 78 -4.41 -16.06 2.95
N ASN A 79 -3.14 -16.05 3.30
CA ASN A 79 -1.99 -16.37 2.45
C ASN A 79 -1.86 -15.48 1.20
N LEU A 80 -2.28 -14.23 1.30
CA LEU A 80 -2.08 -13.23 0.26
C LEU A 80 -1.07 -12.16 0.70
N ILE A 81 -0.36 -11.61 -0.27
CA ILE A 81 0.57 -10.50 -0.08
C ILE A 81 -0.18 -9.20 -0.34
N GLN A 82 -0.23 -8.33 0.67
CA GLN A 82 -0.84 -7.01 0.57
C GLN A 82 0.19 -5.98 0.13
N LEU A 83 -0.10 -5.27 -0.95
CA LEU A 83 0.68 -4.13 -1.42
C LEU A 83 0.10 -2.82 -0.87
N VAL A 84 0.97 -1.92 -0.46
CA VAL A 84 0.59 -0.63 0.15
C VAL A 84 1.42 0.50 -0.42
N GLU A 85 0.76 1.58 -0.77
CA GLU A 85 1.34 2.84 -1.22
C GLU A 85 0.98 3.96 -0.25
N CYS A 86 1.95 4.70 0.24
CA CYS A 86 1.78 5.80 1.18
C CYS A 86 1.68 7.14 0.44
N LYS A 87 0.66 7.92 0.74
CA LYS A 87 0.39 9.23 0.13
C LYS A 87 0.26 10.34 1.19
N TYR A 88 1.08 10.27 2.24
CA TYR A 88 1.09 11.29 3.32
C TYR A 88 1.67 12.62 2.86
N ARG A 89 2.70 12.55 2.02
CA ARG A 89 3.35 13.72 1.44
C ARG A 89 2.69 14.02 0.10
N VAL A 90 1.59 14.70 0.16
CA VAL A 90 0.92 15.10 -1.06
C VAL A 90 1.66 16.30 -1.60
N GLY A 91 2.49 16.01 -2.59
CA GLY A 91 3.46 16.93 -3.11
C GLY A 91 2.84 18.01 -3.97
N GLY A 92 3.22 19.14 -3.83
CA GLY A 92 3.29 20.33 -4.61
C GLY A 92 4.42 21.15 -3.98
N LYS A 93 5.11 21.90 -4.77
CA LYS A 93 6.12 22.86 -4.28
C LYS A 93 5.54 23.60 -3.07
N LYS A 94 6.33 23.85 -2.07
CA LYS A 94 6.02 24.45 -0.75
C LYS A 94 4.95 25.59 -0.71
N ARG A 95 4.46 26.05 -1.84
CA ARG A 95 3.52 27.18 -1.97
C ARG A 95 2.03 26.81 -2.00
N ASP A 96 1.67 25.56 -2.30
CA ASP A 96 0.27 25.14 -2.40
C ASP A 96 -0.07 24.03 -1.40
N ARG A 97 -0.10 24.38 -0.12
CA ARG A 97 -0.58 23.47 0.94
C ARG A 97 -2.09 23.16 0.87
N LYS A 98 -2.81 23.69 -0.11
CA LYS A 98 -4.28 23.58 -0.20
C LYS A 98 -4.77 22.60 -1.24
N SER A 99 -4.00 22.27 -2.28
CA SER A 99 -4.40 21.33 -3.31
C SER A 99 -3.52 20.11 -3.31
N LEU A 100 -4.14 18.96 -3.10
CA LEU A 100 -3.54 17.66 -3.31
C LEU A 100 -3.49 17.37 -4.81
N THR A 101 -2.34 17.00 -5.32
CA THR A 101 -2.27 16.41 -6.66
C THR A 101 -2.51 14.92 -6.52
N PRO A 102 -3.63 14.37 -7.03
CA PRO A 102 -3.88 12.95 -6.97
C PRO A 102 -2.82 12.19 -7.77
N PRO A 103 -2.39 11.01 -7.32
CA PRO A 103 -1.61 10.12 -8.17
C PRO A 103 -2.44 9.76 -9.40
N THR A 104 -1.83 9.71 -10.57
CA THR A 104 -2.56 9.25 -11.75
C THR A 104 -2.84 7.76 -11.64
N LYS A 105 -3.94 7.31 -12.24
CA LYS A 105 -4.26 5.89 -12.31
C LYS A 105 -3.12 5.08 -12.94
N ARG A 106 -2.50 5.64 -13.99
CA ARG A 106 -1.36 5.03 -14.68
C ARG A 106 -0.13 4.86 -13.78
N GLU A 107 0.16 5.85 -12.93
CA GLU A 107 1.25 5.71 -11.94
C GLU A 107 1.00 4.55 -10.99
N LEU A 108 -0.22 4.42 -10.47
CA LEU A 108 -0.59 3.33 -9.57
C LEU A 108 -0.54 1.97 -10.26
N GLU A 109 -1.02 1.88 -11.49
CA GLU A 109 -0.95 0.66 -12.30
C GLU A 109 0.52 0.26 -12.56
N ASN A 110 1.38 1.20 -12.91
CA ASN A 110 2.81 0.96 -13.12
C ASN A 110 3.47 0.50 -11.81
N LYS A 111 3.20 1.13 -10.68
CA LYS A 111 3.75 0.73 -9.38
C LYS A 111 3.41 -0.72 -9.04
N VAL A 112 2.17 -1.12 -9.24
CA VAL A 112 1.73 -2.51 -8.98
C VAL A 112 2.40 -3.47 -9.96
N SER A 113 2.40 -3.16 -11.25
CA SER A 113 2.98 -3.99 -12.30
C SER A 113 4.49 -4.18 -12.10
N ASP A 114 5.21 -3.10 -11.90
CA ASP A 114 6.66 -3.12 -11.73
C ASP A 114 7.06 -3.83 -10.43
N THR A 115 6.29 -3.62 -9.34
CA THR A 115 6.50 -4.37 -8.10
C THR A 115 6.30 -5.86 -8.30
N LYS A 116 5.23 -6.29 -8.95
CA LYS A 116 4.98 -7.70 -9.24
C LYS A 116 6.08 -8.28 -10.13
N GLN A 117 6.55 -7.53 -11.12
CA GLN A 117 7.66 -7.95 -11.98
C GLN A 117 8.96 -8.08 -11.19
N LEU A 118 9.28 -7.12 -10.32
CA LEU A 118 10.43 -7.18 -9.42
C LEU A 118 10.42 -8.45 -8.56
N LEU A 119 9.26 -8.83 -8.08
CA LEU A 119 9.06 -9.98 -7.18
C LEU A 119 8.89 -11.32 -7.93
N SER A 120 8.63 -11.30 -9.23
CA SER A 120 8.31 -12.50 -10.03
C SER A 120 9.44 -13.54 -10.07
N ARG A 121 10.68 -13.12 -9.86
CA ARG A 121 11.87 -13.99 -9.83
C ARG A 121 12.05 -14.71 -8.49
N LYS A 122 11.24 -14.39 -7.50
CA LYS A 122 11.26 -15.02 -6.17
C LYS A 122 10.04 -15.91 -6.02
N ASP A 123 10.25 -17.14 -5.62
CA ASP A 123 9.15 -18.00 -5.19
C ASP A 123 8.71 -17.56 -3.79
N LEU A 124 7.64 -16.78 -3.72
CA LEU A 124 7.15 -16.22 -2.47
C LEU A 124 6.19 -17.17 -1.73
N GLY A 125 5.66 -18.20 -2.42
CA GLY A 125 4.73 -19.16 -1.83
C GLY A 125 3.34 -18.57 -1.51
N ALA A 126 3.02 -17.38 -2.01
CA ALA A 126 1.76 -16.68 -1.77
C ALA A 126 1.36 -15.86 -2.99
N GLY A 127 0.06 -15.66 -3.19
CA GLY A 127 -0.48 -14.76 -4.21
C GLY A 127 -0.57 -13.31 -3.72
N PHE A 128 -0.94 -12.41 -4.62
CA PHE A 128 -1.18 -11.01 -4.26
C PHE A 128 -2.65 -10.75 -3.96
N ALA A 129 -2.90 -9.94 -2.94
CA ALA A 129 -4.22 -9.38 -2.70
C ALA A 129 -4.66 -8.54 -3.92
N PRO A 130 -5.94 -8.60 -4.32
CA PRO A 130 -6.41 -7.93 -5.54
C PRO A 130 -6.47 -6.41 -5.44
N VAL A 131 -6.35 -5.85 -4.23
CA VAL A 131 -6.52 -4.43 -3.93
C VAL A 131 -5.20 -3.82 -3.49
N LEU A 132 -4.81 -2.73 -4.14
CA LEU A 132 -3.74 -1.85 -3.65
C LEU A 132 -4.32 -0.93 -2.57
N LEU A 133 -3.71 -0.91 -1.39
CA LEU A 133 -4.05 0.05 -0.34
C LEU A 133 -3.31 1.36 -0.55
N LEU A 134 -4.03 2.45 -0.42
CA LEU A 134 -3.52 3.81 -0.52
C LEU A 134 -3.72 4.50 0.83
N LEU A 135 -2.61 4.80 1.53
CA LEU A 135 -2.66 5.44 2.84
C LEU A 135 -2.56 6.95 2.72
N PHE A 136 -3.53 7.64 3.29
CA PHE A 136 -3.59 9.09 3.34
C PHE A 136 -3.67 9.60 4.78
N SER A 137 -3.32 10.85 4.99
CA SER A 137 -3.59 11.50 6.27
C SER A 137 -5.10 11.72 6.45
N ASP A 138 -5.56 11.78 7.70
CA ASP A 138 -6.96 12.03 8.03
C ASP A 138 -7.51 13.30 7.35
N ARG A 139 -6.67 14.32 7.24
CA ARG A 139 -7.02 15.59 6.58
C ARG A 139 -7.44 15.43 5.12
N HIS A 140 -6.95 14.41 4.44
CA HIS A 140 -7.10 14.26 2.99
C HIS A 140 -7.96 13.06 2.57
N ILE A 141 -8.45 12.29 3.52
CA ILE A 141 -9.16 11.04 3.22
C ILE A 141 -10.42 11.22 2.39
N GLU A 142 -11.17 12.28 2.60
CA GLU A 142 -12.40 12.54 1.84
C GLU A 142 -12.11 12.85 0.36
N GLN A 143 -11.06 13.63 0.10
CA GLN A 143 -10.62 13.88 -1.28
C GLN A 143 -10.09 12.61 -1.93
N ALA A 144 -9.29 11.82 -1.19
CA ALA A 144 -8.77 10.54 -1.65
C ALA A 144 -9.88 9.56 -2.00
N ARG A 145 -10.96 9.54 -1.23
CA ARG A 145 -12.14 8.70 -1.49
C ARG A 145 -12.79 9.03 -2.83
N ALA A 146 -12.90 10.30 -3.16
CA ALA A 146 -13.43 10.71 -4.46
C ALA A 146 -12.54 10.21 -5.61
N TRP A 147 -11.22 10.37 -5.50
CA TRP A 147 -10.29 9.87 -6.52
C TRP A 147 -10.33 8.35 -6.68
N VAL A 148 -10.32 7.61 -5.56
CA VAL A 148 -10.36 6.15 -5.57
C VAL A 148 -11.68 5.64 -6.18
N ASN A 149 -12.79 6.31 -5.93
CA ASN A 149 -14.05 6.00 -6.59
C ASN A 149 -13.93 6.13 -8.13
N ASP A 150 -13.27 7.19 -8.61
CA ASP A 150 -13.02 7.39 -10.05
C ASP A 150 -12.09 6.32 -10.62
N TYR A 151 -11.02 5.95 -9.89
CA TYR A 151 -10.10 4.89 -10.33
C TYR A 151 -10.77 3.52 -10.42
N ASN A 152 -11.72 3.24 -9.54
CA ASN A 152 -12.49 2.00 -9.53
C ASN A 152 -13.70 2.01 -10.48
N ALA A 153 -14.02 3.14 -11.10
CA ALA A 153 -15.17 3.25 -11.98
C ALA A 153 -15.11 2.24 -13.13
N GLY A 154 -16.21 1.57 -13.39
CA GLY A 154 -16.32 0.54 -14.43
C GLY A 154 -15.65 -0.79 -14.11
N LYS A 155 -15.02 -0.95 -12.94
CA LYS A 155 -14.45 -2.23 -12.50
C LYS A 155 -15.51 -3.09 -11.79
N LYS A 156 -15.50 -4.40 -12.07
CA LYS A 156 -16.39 -5.36 -11.37
C LYS A 156 -15.99 -5.49 -9.89
N THR A 157 -14.70 -5.50 -9.62
CA THR A 157 -14.11 -5.50 -8.28
C THR A 157 -13.22 -4.29 -8.12
N PRO A 158 -13.25 -3.60 -6.96
CA PRO A 158 -12.34 -2.50 -6.69
C PRO A 158 -10.89 -2.97 -6.74
N LEU A 159 -10.01 -2.16 -7.37
CA LEU A 159 -8.57 -2.40 -7.42
C LEU A 159 -7.80 -1.54 -6.43
N TYR A 160 -8.43 -0.50 -5.90
CA TYR A 160 -7.83 0.46 -4.99
C TYR A 160 -8.73 0.68 -3.78
N LYS A 161 -8.13 0.87 -2.62
CA LYS A 161 -8.82 1.20 -1.37
C LYS A 161 -8.04 2.27 -0.62
N GLU A 162 -8.68 3.39 -0.37
CA GLU A 162 -8.13 4.45 0.49
C GLU A 162 -8.34 4.11 1.97
N MET A 163 -7.36 4.42 2.79
CA MET A 163 -7.42 4.27 4.25
C MET A 163 -6.65 5.39 4.94
N THR A 164 -7.12 5.77 6.12
CA THR A 164 -6.28 6.51 7.07
C THR A 164 -5.28 5.56 7.72
N THR A 165 -4.24 6.10 8.38
CA THR A 165 -3.32 5.26 9.16
C THR A 165 -4.06 4.51 10.25
N THR A 166 -4.98 5.16 10.96
CA THR A 166 -5.77 4.53 12.03
C THR A 166 -6.60 3.36 11.49
N ASP A 167 -7.37 3.58 10.43
CA ASP A 167 -8.17 2.50 9.80
C ASP A 167 -7.29 1.33 9.34
N PHE A 168 -6.11 1.63 8.81
CA PHE A 168 -5.14 0.63 8.38
C PHE A 168 -4.62 -0.20 9.55
N LEU A 169 -4.22 0.45 10.65
CA LEU A 169 -3.75 -0.24 11.86
C LEU A 169 -4.84 -1.10 12.49
N ASP A 170 -6.05 -0.56 12.61
CA ASP A 170 -7.19 -1.29 13.17
C ASP A 170 -7.60 -2.49 12.30
N THR A 171 -7.50 -2.36 10.97
CA THR A 171 -7.87 -3.45 10.06
C THR A 171 -6.85 -4.59 10.07
N PHE A 172 -5.57 -4.29 10.11
CA PHE A 172 -4.52 -5.29 9.88
C PHE A 172 -3.76 -5.70 11.15
N PHE A 173 -3.51 -4.78 12.07
CA PHE A 173 -2.61 -4.98 13.21
C PHE A 173 -3.30 -5.03 14.57
N HIS A 174 -4.55 -4.59 14.66
CA HIS A 174 -5.38 -4.63 15.86
C HIS A 174 -6.77 -5.22 15.53
N PRO A 175 -6.84 -6.39 14.91
CA PRO A 175 -8.12 -6.99 14.52
C PRO A 175 -8.96 -7.47 15.72
#